data_2c18d91cf151dc1ff47d3a58082f4067
#
_entry.id   2c18d91cf151dc1ff47d3a58082f4067
#
_cell.length_a   1.000
_cell.length_b   1.000
_cell.length_c   1.000
_cell.angle_alpha   90.00
_cell.angle_beta   90.00
_cell.angle_gamma   90.00
#
_symmetry.space_group_name_H-M   'P 1'
#
loop_
_entity.id
_entity.type
_entity.pdbx_description
1 polymer ?
#
loop_
_entity_poly.entity_id
_entity_poly.type
_entity_poly.pdbx_seq_one_letter_code
_entity_poly.pdbx_strand_id
1 'polypeptide(L)'
;SDIRPGKFDFYKFMVHMLEATGTMMLAGVCHYDLHPGNILMDQNNVARIIDFGMAFDGHAIDKDTLDTHWKQLSFGDSTKNAHWISNQEPPEVTIMNAINHGYSAQDAIQQIIYGKDIFKQIAKPVLGIPLSSSMKKLEDFWKTSKSAKDKNWVSFWKSYWTAFDSWSIG
;
A
#
# COMPACT_ATOMS: atom_id res chain seq x y z
N SER A 1 -17.00 15.35 -7.42
CA SER A 1 -17.06 16.83 -7.48
C SER A 1 -15.96 17.32 -8.40
N ASP A 2 -16.32 18.12 -9.40
CA ASP A 2 -15.40 18.62 -10.41
C ASP A 2 -14.33 19.51 -9.76
N ILE A 3 -13.09 19.05 -9.76
CA ILE A 3 -11.94 19.88 -9.46
C ILE A 3 -11.90 20.93 -10.57
N ARG A 4 -12.28 22.17 -10.27
CA ARG A 4 -12.24 23.24 -11.26
C ARG A 4 -10.78 23.52 -11.63
N PRO A 5 -10.41 23.46 -12.91
CA PRO A 5 -9.07 23.81 -13.35
C PRO A 5 -8.71 25.22 -12.82
N GLY A 6 -7.56 25.37 -12.18
CA GLY A 6 -7.07 26.65 -11.67
C GLY A 6 -7.33 26.96 -10.19
N LYS A 7 -8.03 26.10 -9.44
CA LYS A 7 -8.24 26.25 -7.98
C LYS A 7 -7.62 25.14 -7.12
N PHE A 8 -7.02 24.13 -7.74
CA PHE A 8 -6.39 23.05 -6.99
C PHE A 8 -4.97 23.46 -6.55
N ASP A 9 -4.78 23.61 -5.27
CA ASP A 9 -3.49 23.85 -4.64
C ASP A 9 -2.89 22.52 -4.18
N PHE A 10 -1.97 21.97 -4.99
CA PHE A 10 -1.34 20.69 -4.72
C PHE A 10 -0.54 20.70 -3.41
N TYR A 11 0.14 21.80 -3.10
CA TYR A 11 0.89 21.90 -1.85
C TYR A 11 -0.03 21.83 -0.63
N LYS A 12 -1.10 22.62 -0.64
CA LYS A 12 -2.12 22.61 0.42
C LYS A 12 -2.76 21.23 0.55
N PHE A 13 -3.05 20.58 -0.58
CA PHE A 13 -3.58 19.21 -0.60
C PHE A 13 -2.63 18.25 0.10
N MET A 14 -1.33 18.25 -0.24
CA MET A 14 -0.33 17.36 0.36
C MET A 14 -0.17 17.63 1.85
N VAL A 15 -0.18 18.89 2.30
CA VAL A 15 -0.15 19.22 3.73
C VAL A 15 -1.35 18.60 4.46
N HIS A 16 -2.57 18.78 3.94
CA HIS A 16 -3.77 18.19 4.55
C HIS A 16 -3.69 16.66 4.60
N MET A 17 -3.18 16.02 3.56
CA MET A 17 -3.04 14.56 3.53
C MET A 17 -2.03 14.07 4.57
N LEU A 18 -0.88 14.74 4.69
CA LEU A 18 0.14 14.41 5.70
C LEU A 18 -0.37 14.63 7.12
N GLU A 19 -1.09 15.73 7.37
CA GLU A 19 -1.71 16.00 8.67
C GLU A 19 -2.78 14.96 9.02
N ALA A 20 -3.65 14.62 8.07
CA ALA A 20 -4.71 13.65 8.28
C ALA A 20 -4.15 12.25 8.54
N THR A 21 -3.23 11.77 7.71
CA THR A 21 -2.61 10.45 7.89
C THR A 21 -1.74 10.39 9.14
N GLY A 22 -1.01 11.46 9.47
CA GLY A 22 -0.27 11.57 10.72
C GLY A 22 -1.18 11.52 11.95
N THR A 23 -2.33 12.18 11.90
CA THR A 23 -3.33 12.16 12.98
C THR A 23 -3.92 10.76 13.15
N MET A 24 -4.28 10.08 12.06
CA MET A 24 -4.75 8.70 12.10
C MET A 24 -3.70 7.78 12.70
N MET A 25 -2.45 7.87 12.25
CA MET A 25 -1.34 7.07 12.78
C MET A 25 -1.15 7.28 14.29
N LEU A 26 -1.18 8.53 14.77
CA LEU A 26 -1.07 8.84 16.20
C LEU A 26 -2.26 8.30 17.00
N ALA A 27 -3.43 8.21 16.39
CA ALA A 27 -4.63 7.60 16.99
C ALA A 27 -4.65 6.07 16.89
N GLY A 28 -3.61 5.45 16.31
CA GLY A 28 -3.55 4.00 16.12
C GLY A 28 -4.34 3.48 14.91
N VAL A 29 -4.79 4.36 14.03
CA VAL A 29 -5.62 3.98 12.87
C VAL A 29 -4.78 3.91 11.60
N CYS A 30 -4.84 2.78 10.91
CA CYS A 30 -4.37 2.62 9.54
C CYS A 30 -5.57 2.53 8.61
N HIS A 31 -5.64 3.38 7.60
CA HIS A 31 -6.73 3.38 6.63
C HIS A 31 -6.61 2.20 5.66
N TYR A 32 -5.40 1.88 5.24
CA TYR A 32 -5.00 0.75 4.40
C TYR A 32 -5.50 0.76 2.95
N ASP A 33 -6.46 1.59 2.60
CA ASP A 33 -7.01 1.71 1.23
C ASP A 33 -7.05 3.18 0.76
N LEU A 34 -5.95 3.91 0.96
CA LEU A 34 -5.84 5.29 0.48
C LEU A 34 -5.59 5.31 -1.03
N HIS A 35 -6.53 5.90 -1.75
CA HIS A 35 -6.43 6.17 -3.18
C HIS A 35 -7.30 7.37 -3.56
N PRO A 36 -7.14 7.96 -4.76
CA PRO A 36 -7.89 9.17 -5.14
C PRO A 36 -9.42 9.05 -5.02
N GLY A 37 -9.98 7.84 -5.15
CA GLY A 37 -11.42 7.59 -4.97
C GLY A 37 -11.90 7.73 -3.52
N ASN A 38 -10.98 7.58 -2.54
CA ASN A 38 -11.26 7.70 -1.12
C ASN A 38 -10.84 9.06 -0.55
N ILE A 39 -10.62 10.05 -1.41
CA ILE A 39 -10.28 11.41 -1.02
C ILE A 39 -11.25 12.37 -1.69
N LEU A 40 -12.01 13.09 -0.88
CA LEU A 40 -12.93 14.14 -1.35
C LEU A 40 -12.38 15.51 -1.01
N MET A 41 -12.60 16.46 -1.92
CA MET A 41 -12.36 17.87 -1.65
C MET A 41 -13.65 18.52 -1.18
N ASP A 42 -13.63 19.13 0.01
CA ASP A 42 -14.79 19.91 0.49
C ASP A 42 -14.89 21.28 -0.20
N GLN A 43 -15.95 22.02 0.10
CA GLN A 43 -16.21 23.34 -0.49
C GLN A 43 -15.12 24.38 -0.16
N ASN A 44 -14.28 24.14 0.85
CA ASN A 44 -13.17 24.99 1.26
C ASN A 44 -11.84 24.53 0.68
N ASN A 45 -11.85 23.56 -0.27
CA ASN A 45 -10.68 22.89 -0.82
C ASN A 45 -9.82 22.19 0.25
N VAL A 46 -10.47 21.62 1.27
CA VAL A 46 -9.80 20.75 2.26
C VAL A 46 -10.03 19.30 1.85
N ALA A 47 -8.92 18.53 1.79
CA ALA A 47 -8.99 17.10 1.54
C ALA A 47 -9.62 16.36 2.73
N ARG A 48 -10.55 15.46 2.44
CA ARG A 48 -11.24 14.61 3.40
C ARG A 48 -11.05 13.16 3.00
N ILE A 49 -10.49 12.37 3.90
CA ILE A 49 -10.38 10.92 3.73
C ILE A 49 -11.73 10.30 4.08
N ILE A 50 -12.19 9.40 3.24
CA ILE A 50 -13.47 8.70 3.37
C ILE A 50 -13.26 7.20 3.19
N ASP A 51 -14.30 6.40 3.46
CA ASP A 51 -14.33 4.95 3.30
C ASP A 51 -13.29 4.19 4.14
N PHE A 52 -13.58 4.13 5.43
CA PHE A 52 -12.78 3.38 6.42
C PHE A 52 -13.13 1.88 6.46
N GLY A 53 -13.76 1.35 5.41
CA GLY A 53 -14.17 -0.07 5.36
C GLY A 53 -13.00 -1.05 5.45
N MET A 54 -11.79 -0.62 5.09
CA MET A 54 -10.56 -1.40 5.18
C MET A 54 -9.66 -0.99 6.35
N ALA A 55 -10.07 0.00 7.16
CA ALA A 55 -9.26 0.48 8.26
C ALA A 55 -9.13 -0.55 9.39
N PHE A 56 -8.00 -0.51 10.09
CA PHE A 56 -7.76 -1.36 11.26
C PHE A 56 -7.04 -0.60 12.38
N ASP A 57 -7.13 -1.15 13.60
CA ASP A 57 -6.38 -0.66 14.75
C ASP A 57 -4.95 -1.21 14.72
N GLY A 58 -3.98 -0.33 14.50
CA GLY A 58 -2.57 -0.66 14.45
C GLY A 58 -1.99 -1.16 15.79
N HIS A 59 -2.67 -0.86 16.91
CA HIS A 59 -2.27 -1.35 18.24
C HIS A 59 -2.83 -2.75 18.54
N ALA A 60 -3.86 -3.19 17.82
CA ALA A 60 -4.55 -4.46 18.05
C ALA A 60 -4.38 -5.49 16.92
N ILE A 61 -3.31 -5.37 16.11
CA ILE A 61 -3.06 -6.28 14.98
C ILE A 61 -2.86 -7.70 15.48
N ASP A 62 -3.63 -8.62 14.92
CA ASP A 62 -3.56 -10.06 15.16
C ASP A 62 -3.74 -10.86 13.86
N LYS A 63 -3.91 -12.17 13.98
CA LYS A 63 -4.12 -13.03 12.82
C LYS A 63 -5.44 -12.73 12.11
N ASP A 64 -6.49 -12.41 12.84
CA ASP A 64 -7.81 -12.13 12.28
C ASP A 64 -7.79 -10.81 11.48
N THR A 65 -7.03 -9.82 11.94
CA THR A 65 -6.75 -8.58 11.19
C THR A 65 -6.14 -8.90 9.82
N LEU A 66 -5.09 -9.73 9.79
CA LEU A 66 -4.45 -10.12 8.54
C LEU A 66 -5.38 -10.91 7.64
N ASP A 67 -6.03 -11.93 8.17
CA ASP A 67 -6.93 -12.80 7.40
C ASP A 67 -8.08 -11.99 6.76
N THR A 68 -8.60 -10.99 7.45
CA THR A 68 -9.63 -10.10 6.93
C THR A 68 -9.10 -9.25 5.77
N HIS A 69 -7.97 -8.58 5.95
CA HIS A 69 -7.42 -7.66 4.96
C HIS A 69 -6.88 -8.40 3.74
N TRP A 70 -6.20 -9.51 3.93
CA TRP A 70 -5.68 -10.31 2.83
C TRP A 70 -6.77 -10.97 1.99
N LYS A 71 -7.89 -11.38 2.58
CA LYS A 71 -9.04 -11.87 1.81
C LYS A 71 -9.69 -10.78 0.95
N GLN A 72 -9.74 -9.55 1.45
CA GLN A 72 -10.42 -8.45 0.76
C GLN A 72 -9.58 -7.86 -0.38
N LEU A 73 -8.26 -7.66 -0.17
CA LEU A 73 -7.40 -6.97 -1.15
C LEU A 73 -6.65 -7.89 -2.10
N SER A 74 -6.50 -9.17 -1.78
CA SER A 74 -5.48 -9.98 -2.41
C SER A 74 -5.98 -10.97 -3.45
N PHE A 75 -7.19 -11.42 -3.41
CA PHE A 75 -7.58 -12.60 -4.19
C PHE A 75 -8.99 -12.49 -4.77
N GLY A 76 -9.04 -11.87 -5.93
CA GLY A 76 -9.99 -12.30 -6.94
C GLY A 76 -9.61 -13.72 -7.38
N ASP A 77 -10.60 -14.53 -7.67
CA ASP A 77 -10.54 -15.91 -8.15
C ASP A 77 -9.27 -16.18 -9.00
N SER A 78 -8.40 -17.05 -8.53
CA SER A 78 -7.09 -17.41 -9.09
C SER A 78 -7.13 -17.94 -10.53
N THR A 79 -8.29 -18.06 -11.14
CA THR A 79 -8.48 -18.57 -12.49
C THR A 79 -8.52 -17.48 -13.57
N LYS A 80 -8.59 -16.20 -13.21
CA LYS A 80 -8.75 -15.12 -14.18
C LYS A 80 -7.89 -13.90 -13.81
N ASN A 81 -6.65 -13.88 -14.32
CA ASN A 81 -5.79 -12.67 -14.37
C ASN A 81 -5.49 -11.98 -13.03
N ALA A 82 -4.27 -12.03 -12.65
CA ALA A 82 -3.52 -11.28 -11.63
C ALA A 82 -4.14 -9.97 -11.04
N HIS A 83 -5.35 -10.02 -10.48
CA HIS A 83 -5.98 -8.88 -9.80
C HIS A 83 -5.57 -8.72 -8.33
N TRP A 84 -4.60 -9.49 -7.85
CA TRP A 84 -4.13 -9.49 -6.48
C TRP A 84 -3.08 -8.41 -6.18
N ILE A 85 -2.70 -7.62 -7.16
CA ILE A 85 -1.70 -6.56 -6.99
C ILE A 85 -2.41 -5.23 -6.74
N SER A 86 -2.72 -4.95 -5.48
CA SER A 86 -3.19 -3.63 -5.09
C SER A 86 -2.06 -2.60 -5.18
N ASN A 87 -2.30 -1.46 -5.83
CA ASN A 87 -1.34 -0.36 -5.86
C ASN A 87 -1.20 0.33 -4.49
N GLN A 88 -2.22 0.28 -3.65
CA GLN A 88 -2.27 0.89 -2.33
C GLN A 88 -1.45 0.10 -1.29
N GLU A 89 -1.34 -1.21 -1.46
CA GLU A 89 -0.59 -2.04 -0.54
C GLU A 89 0.93 -1.93 -0.79
N PRO A 90 1.77 -1.75 0.24
CA PRO A 90 3.22 -1.79 0.08
C PRO A 90 3.70 -3.09 -0.58
N PRO A 91 4.69 -3.04 -1.48
CA PRO A 91 5.13 -4.23 -2.21
C PRO A 91 5.63 -5.35 -1.31
N GLU A 92 6.21 -5.03 -0.16
CA GLU A 92 6.65 -6.01 0.84
C GLU A 92 5.47 -6.78 1.43
N VAL A 93 4.37 -6.11 1.71
CA VAL A 93 3.13 -6.73 2.21
C VAL A 93 2.55 -7.64 1.13
N THR A 94 2.52 -7.17 -0.12
CA THR A 94 2.05 -7.96 -1.26
C THR A 94 2.87 -9.24 -1.46
N ILE A 95 4.22 -9.18 -1.30
CA ILE A 95 5.08 -10.37 -1.36
C ILE A 95 4.67 -11.38 -0.27
N MET A 96 4.52 -10.90 0.97
CA MET A 96 4.17 -11.76 2.10
C MET A 96 2.82 -12.43 1.91
N ASN A 97 1.86 -11.68 1.41
CA ASN A 97 0.53 -12.19 1.09
C ASN A 97 0.58 -13.25 0.00
N ALA A 98 1.30 -13.00 -1.09
CA ALA A 98 1.48 -14.00 -2.16
C ALA A 98 2.11 -15.30 -1.64
N ILE A 99 3.13 -15.19 -0.78
CA ILE A 99 3.78 -16.38 -0.19
C ILE A 99 2.83 -17.12 0.76
N ASN A 100 2.02 -16.41 1.53
CA ASN A 100 0.98 -17.02 2.36
C ASN A 100 -0.02 -17.85 1.54
N HIS A 101 -0.21 -17.50 0.28
CA HIS A 101 -1.07 -18.22 -0.67
C HIS A 101 -0.31 -19.22 -1.57
N GLY A 102 0.93 -19.55 -1.24
CA GLY A 102 1.68 -20.61 -1.87
C GLY A 102 2.54 -20.20 -3.07
N TYR A 103 2.64 -18.92 -3.40
CA TYR A 103 3.56 -18.43 -4.44
C TYR A 103 5.01 -18.45 -3.95
N SER A 104 5.96 -18.63 -4.88
CA SER A 104 7.36 -18.41 -4.54
C SER A 104 7.65 -16.91 -4.38
N ALA A 105 8.64 -16.57 -3.55
CA ALA A 105 9.04 -15.17 -3.38
C ALA A 105 9.50 -14.55 -4.71
N GLN A 106 10.18 -15.32 -5.54
CA GLN A 106 10.68 -14.88 -6.84
C GLN A 106 9.53 -14.55 -7.81
N ASP A 107 8.53 -15.42 -7.91
CA ASP A 107 7.36 -15.18 -8.75
C ASP A 107 6.58 -13.98 -8.25
N ALA A 108 6.40 -13.86 -6.93
CA ALA A 108 5.72 -12.73 -6.33
C ALA A 108 6.42 -11.40 -6.65
N ILE A 109 7.74 -11.32 -6.47
CA ILE A 109 8.54 -10.12 -6.77
C ILE A 109 8.44 -9.76 -8.26
N GLN A 110 8.57 -10.74 -9.15
CA GLN A 110 8.47 -10.50 -10.59
C GLN A 110 7.10 -9.94 -10.96
N GLN A 111 6.03 -10.55 -10.48
CA GLN A 111 4.68 -10.07 -10.77
C GLN A 111 4.40 -8.68 -10.21
N ILE A 112 4.88 -8.36 -9.00
CA ILE A 112 4.75 -7.05 -8.39
C ILE A 112 5.45 -5.97 -9.21
N ILE A 113 6.68 -6.20 -9.63
CA ILE A 113 7.47 -5.25 -10.41
C ILE A 113 6.78 -4.92 -11.75
N TYR A 114 6.16 -5.90 -12.38
CA TYR A 114 5.45 -5.68 -13.65
C TYR A 114 3.98 -5.31 -13.47
N GLY A 115 3.38 -5.58 -12.32
CA GLY A 115 1.97 -5.37 -12.02
C GLY A 115 1.65 -4.02 -11.39
N LYS A 116 2.40 -3.59 -10.36
CA LYS A 116 2.15 -2.31 -9.69
C LYS A 116 2.52 -1.13 -10.59
N ASP A 117 1.58 -0.20 -10.71
CA ASP A 117 1.75 0.96 -11.60
C ASP A 117 2.88 1.88 -11.19
N ILE A 118 3.18 1.98 -9.88
CA ILE A 118 4.30 2.79 -9.40
C ILE A 118 5.64 2.38 -10.05
N PHE A 119 5.91 1.08 -10.19
CA PHE A 119 7.16 0.64 -10.81
C PHE A 119 7.22 0.98 -12.30
N LYS A 120 6.08 0.94 -12.99
CA LYS A 120 5.98 1.40 -14.38
C LYS A 120 6.24 2.90 -14.51
N GLN A 121 5.79 3.70 -13.53
CA GLN A 121 5.99 5.15 -13.52
C GLN A 121 7.45 5.53 -13.23
N ILE A 122 8.07 4.95 -12.20
CA ILE A 122 9.46 5.26 -11.84
C ILE A 122 10.48 4.80 -12.90
N ALA A 123 10.12 3.81 -13.72
CA ALA A 123 10.95 3.37 -14.85
C ALA A 123 10.90 4.29 -16.06
N LYS A 124 9.96 5.26 -16.10
CA LYS A 124 9.88 6.23 -17.20
C LYS A 124 11.12 7.14 -17.25
N PRO A 125 11.45 7.72 -18.44
CA PRO A 125 12.65 8.53 -18.61
C PRO A 125 12.82 9.68 -17.61
N VAL A 126 11.73 10.22 -17.08
CA VAL A 126 11.76 11.35 -16.13
C VAL A 126 12.46 10.97 -14.81
N LEU A 127 12.22 9.77 -14.28
CA LEU A 127 12.86 9.29 -13.05
C LEU A 127 14.03 8.34 -13.35
N GLY A 128 13.95 7.59 -14.45
CA GLY A 128 15.05 6.78 -14.95
C GLY A 128 15.53 5.66 -14.02
N ILE A 129 14.69 5.22 -13.08
CA ILE A 129 15.06 4.16 -12.14
C ILE A 129 14.82 2.81 -12.81
N PRO A 130 15.85 2.00 -13.05
CA PRO A 130 15.68 0.70 -13.68
C PRO A 130 14.82 -0.24 -12.82
N LEU A 131 13.89 -0.97 -13.43
CA LEU A 131 13.07 -1.99 -12.73
C LEU A 131 13.93 -3.03 -12.01
N SER A 132 15.11 -3.36 -12.57
CA SER A 132 16.07 -4.26 -11.91
C SER A 132 16.56 -3.76 -10.56
N SER A 133 16.66 -2.43 -10.37
CA SER A 133 17.02 -1.84 -9.09
C SER A 133 15.92 -2.04 -8.04
N SER A 134 14.66 -1.84 -8.44
CA SER A 134 13.51 -2.08 -7.57
C SER A 134 13.36 -3.58 -7.24
N MET A 135 13.54 -4.44 -8.25
CA MET A 135 13.53 -5.90 -8.06
C MET A 135 14.57 -6.32 -7.04
N LYS A 136 15.82 -5.84 -7.17
CA LYS A 136 16.88 -6.13 -6.22
C LYS A 136 16.54 -5.71 -4.79
N LYS A 137 15.94 -4.54 -4.59
CA LYS A 137 15.50 -4.08 -3.26
C LYS A 137 14.48 -5.03 -2.63
N LEU A 138 13.51 -5.52 -3.41
CA LEU A 138 12.52 -6.49 -2.92
C LEU A 138 13.13 -7.86 -2.62
N GLU A 139 14.09 -8.30 -3.44
CA GLU A 139 14.86 -9.52 -3.15
C GLU A 139 15.70 -9.38 -1.88
N ASP A 140 16.35 -8.23 -1.68
CA ASP A 140 17.15 -7.95 -0.49
C ASP A 140 16.26 -7.91 0.75
N PHE A 141 15.07 -7.26 0.67
CA PHE A 141 14.06 -7.32 1.73
C PHE A 141 13.72 -8.77 2.09
N TRP A 142 13.36 -9.60 1.11
CA TRP A 142 13.02 -10.99 1.35
C TRP A 142 14.17 -11.79 1.99
N LYS A 143 15.40 -11.56 1.53
CA LYS A 143 16.59 -12.25 2.05
C LYS A 143 17.00 -11.81 3.45
N THR A 144 16.70 -10.58 3.85
CA THR A 144 17.18 -9.99 5.11
C THR A 144 16.12 -9.87 6.19
N SER A 145 14.84 -9.72 5.81
CA SER A 145 13.75 -9.59 6.77
C SER A 145 13.54 -10.89 7.56
N LYS A 146 13.75 -10.81 8.87
CA LYS A 146 13.51 -11.95 9.76
C LYS A 146 12.05 -12.35 9.76
N SER A 147 11.13 -11.39 9.86
CA SER A 147 9.69 -11.66 9.87
C SER A 147 9.21 -12.36 8.60
N ALA A 148 9.78 -11.98 7.43
CA ALA A 148 9.47 -12.63 6.17
C ALA A 148 9.96 -14.07 6.12
N LYS A 149 11.22 -14.32 6.53
CA LYS A 149 11.81 -15.66 6.58
C LYS A 149 11.07 -16.59 7.53
N ASP A 150 10.72 -16.07 8.70
CA ASP A 150 10.05 -16.85 9.75
C ASP A 150 8.53 -16.97 9.45
N LYS A 151 8.05 -16.38 8.36
CA LYS A 151 6.61 -16.27 8.02
C LYS A 151 5.78 -15.70 9.18
N ASN A 152 6.37 -14.79 9.94
CA ASN A 152 5.71 -14.14 11.06
C ASN A 152 5.06 -12.82 10.59
N TRP A 153 3.96 -12.95 9.85
CA TRP A 153 3.25 -11.85 9.22
C TRP A 153 2.69 -10.86 10.24
N VAL A 154 2.15 -11.34 11.36
CA VAL A 154 1.64 -10.48 12.45
C VAL A 154 2.74 -9.58 13.01
N SER A 155 3.94 -10.14 13.25
CA SER A 155 5.08 -9.36 13.73
C SER A 155 5.50 -8.29 12.71
N PHE A 156 5.47 -8.60 11.41
CA PHE A 156 5.77 -7.63 10.38
C PHE A 156 4.76 -6.48 10.38
N TRP A 157 3.47 -6.77 10.37
CA TRP A 157 2.43 -5.76 10.39
C TRP A 157 2.53 -4.87 11.63
N LYS A 158 2.71 -5.44 12.81
CA LYS A 158 2.92 -4.68 14.07
C LYS A 158 4.11 -3.72 13.99
N SER A 159 5.16 -4.10 13.28
CA SER A 159 6.36 -3.27 13.14
C SER A 159 6.24 -2.16 12.10
N TYR A 160 5.43 -2.37 11.05
CA TYR A 160 5.47 -1.52 9.86
C TYR A 160 4.13 -0.90 9.46
N TRP A 161 3.03 -1.16 10.16
CA TRP A 161 1.71 -0.62 9.81
C TRP A 161 1.68 0.91 9.68
N THR A 162 2.50 1.63 10.44
CA THR A 162 2.62 3.09 10.38
C THR A 162 3.12 3.61 9.05
N ALA A 163 3.75 2.76 8.24
CA ALA A 163 4.23 3.12 6.91
C ALA A 163 3.23 2.79 5.78
N PHE A 164 2.14 2.06 6.05
CA PHE A 164 1.23 1.59 5.01
C PHE A 164 0.51 2.74 4.30
N ASP A 165 -0.11 3.64 5.06
CA ASP A 165 -0.78 4.80 4.49
C ASP A 165 0.21 5.79 3.85
N SER A 166 1.42 5.90 4.38
CA SER A 166 2.49 6.71 3.78
C SER A 166 2.89 6.21 2.40
N TRP A 167 2.92 4.90 2.19
CA TRP A 167 3.14 4.32 0.86
C TRP A 167 2.06 4.75 -0.13
N SER A 168 0.81 4.77 0.30
CA SER A 168 -0.35 5.04 -0.57
C SER A 168 -0.42 6.50 -1.04
N ILE A 169 0.14 7.45 -0.28
CA ILE A 169 0.12 8.89 -0.59
C ILE A 169 1.44 9.42 -1.18
N GLY A 170 2.52 8.66 -1.14
CA GLY A 170 3.85 9.01 -1.68
C GLY A 170 4.03 8.54 -3.09
#